data_f57766f1bfee4d1ca259c37c3a66209c
#
_entry.id   f57766f1bfee4d1ca259c37c3a66209c
#
_cell.length_a   1.000
_cell.length_b   1.000
_cell.length_c   1.000
_cell.angle_alpha   90.00
_cell.angle_beta   90.00
_cell.angle_gamma   90.00
#
_symmetry.space_group_name_H-M   'P 1'
#
loop_
_entity.id
_entity.type
_entity.pdbx_description
1 polymer ?
#
loop_
_entity_poly.entity_id
_entity_poly.type
_entity_poly.pdbx_seq_one_letter_code
_entity_poly.pdbx_strand_id
1 'polypeptide(L)'
;MQKVTHLIFAFLVLILFGYVLNFPIYMSLFAFVGVLLPDLDMKFRKYHRKLFHNVWFLIIVLFIGFEFFLLERTAAIILSIGFFSHLIGDSLTHRGIMPLWPVKKPKFNGPIKTGGFGEYLIILVLLLVIYWAGTFI
;
A
#
# COMPACT_ATOMS: atom_id res chain seq x y z
N MET A 1 -2.62 -2.67 9.50
CA MET A 1 -3.06 -1.35 10.05
C MET A 1 -4.55 -1.15 9.78
N GLN A 2 -5.16 -0.07 10.28
CA GLN A 2 -6.53 0.31 9.87
C GLN A 2 -6.53 0.82 8.43
N LYS A 3 -7.66 0.67 7.72
CA LYS A 3 -7.77 1.13 6.32
C LYS A 3 -7.45 2.62 6.16
N VAL A 4 -7.92 3.43 7.11
CA VAL A 4 -7.66 4.88 7.11
C VAL A 4 -6.16 5.17 7.15
N THR A 5 -5.41 4.45 7.99
CA THR A 5 -3.96 4.63 8.11
C THR A 5 -3.23 4.26 6.80
N HIS A 6 -3.66 3.18 6.13
CA HIS A 6 -3.11 2.81 4.82
C HIS A 6 -3.39 3.87 3.76
N LEU A 7 -4.60 4.44 3.73
CA LEU A 7 -4.95 5.49 2.79
C LEU A 7 -4.15 6.78 3.03
N ILE A 8 -3.99 7.21 4.29
CA ILE A 8 -3.17 8.39 4.63
C ILE A 8 -1.71 8.16 4.26
N PHE A 9 -1.17 6.97 4.56
CA PHE A 9 0.20 6.62 4.21
C PHE A 9 0.42 6.60 2.70
N ALA A 10 -0.51 6.00 1.94
CA ALA A 10 -0.45 6.01 0.49
C ALA A 10 -0.54 7.42 -0.08
N PHE A 11 -1.38 8.28 0.49
CA PHE A 11 -1.50 9.68 0.06
C PHE A 11 -0.18 10.44 0.25
N LEU A 12 0.50 10.26 1.40
CA LEU A 12 1.83 10.82 1.62
C LEU A 12 2.83 10.31 0.57
N VAL A 13 2.86 9.00 0.35
CA VAL A 13 3.77 8.39 -0.63
C VAL A 13 3.49 8.95 -2.02
N LEU A 14 2.21 9.16 -2.39
CA LEU A 14 1.83 9.78 -3.66
C LEU A 14 2.28 11.22 -3.79
N ILE A 15 2.18 12.03 -2.75
CA ILE A 15 2.70 13.41 -2.77
C ILE A 15 4.20 13.39 -3.07
N LEU A 16 4.96 12.57 -2.34
CA LEU A 16 6.41 12.47 -2.49
C LEU A 16 6.81 11.98 -3.90
N PHE A 17 6.17 10.92 -4.39
CA PHE A 17 6.45 10.38 -5.71
C PHE A 17 5.85 11.21 -6.83
N GLY A 18 4.71 11.85 -6.61
CA GLY A 18 4.07 12.74 -7.58
C GLY A 18 4.95 13.93 -7.94
N TYR A 19 5.63 14.50 -6.95
CA TYR A 19 6.62 15.54 -7.16
C TYR A 19 7.81 15.06 -8.01
N VAL A 20 8.28 13.82 -7.78
CA VAL A 20 9.42 13.24 -8.52
C VAL A 20 9.03 12.77 -9.91
N LEU A 21 7.87 12.12 -10.06
CA LEU A 21 7.46 11.46 -11.30
C LEU A 21 6.58 12.34 -12.21
N ASN A 22 6.14 13.50 -11.71
CA ASN A 22 5.35 14.49 -12.46
C ASN A 22 4.16 13.88 -13.22
N PHE A 23 3.37 13.00 -12.58
CA PHE A 23 2.21 12.37 -13.20
C PHE A 23 0.92 13.17 -12.99
N PRO A 24 -0.04 13.09 -13.91
CA PRO A 24 -1.33 13.75 -13.77
C PRO A 24 -2.11 13.27 -12.53
N ILE A 25 -2.76 14.20 -11.81
CA ILE A 25 -3.43 13.93 -10.54
C ILE A 25 -4.49 12.81 -10.64
N TYR A 26 -5.17 12.67 -11.78
CA TYR A 26 -6.18 11.61 -11.97
C TYR A 26 -5.58 10.21 -11.90
N MET A 27 -4.29 10.06 -12.20
CA MET A 27 -3.60 8.77 -12.08
C MET A 27 -3.42 8.31 -10.62
N SER A 28 -3.56 9.22 -9.64
CA SER A 28 -3.53 8.85 -8.22
C SER A 28 -4.61 7.83 -7.85
N LEU A 29 -5.70 7.74 -8.63
CA LEU A 29 -6.72 6.71 -8.46
C LEU A 29 -6.14 5.29 -8.53
N PHE A 30 -5.14 5.06 -9.37
CA PHE A 30 -4.48 3.75 -9.46
C PHE A 30 -3.72 3.38 -8.18
N ALA A 31 -3.15 4.36 -7.47
CA ALA A 31 -2.53 4.08 -6.18
C ALA A 31 -3.57 3.71 -5.12
N PHE A 32 -4.72 4.39 -5.08
CA PHE A 32 -5.79 4.01 -4.17
C PHE A 32 -6.32 2.60 -4.47
N VAL A 33 -6.47 2.24 -5.75
CA VAL A 33 -6.77 0.85 -6.14
C VAL A 33 -5.69 -0.09 -5.61
N GLY A 34 -4.41 0.23 -5.84
CA GLY A 34 -3.28 -0.56 -5.36
C GLY A 34 -3.29 -0.78 -3.84
N VAL A 35 -3.62 0.27 -3.07
CA VAL A 35 -3.76 0.18 -1.60
C VAL A 35 -4.88 -0.78 -1.18
N LEU A 36 -5.98 -0.81 -1.92
CA LEU A 36 -7.16 -1.60 -1.56
C LEU A 36 -7.06 -3.06 -2.03
N LEU A 37 -6.26 -3.34 -3.05
CA LEU A 37 -6.10 -4.68 -3.63
C LEU A 37 -5.76 -5.78 -2.61
N PRO A 38 -4.80 -5.60 -1.67
CA PRO A 38 -4.49 -6.62 -0.69
C PRO A 38 -5.65 -6.96 0.23
N ASP A 39 -6.54 -6.02 0.46
CA ASP A 39 -7.68 -6.17 1.37
C ASP A 39 -8.91 -6.84 0.73
N LEU A 40 -8.86 -7.20 -0.57
CA LEU A 40 -9.97 -7.89 -1.24
C LEU A 40 -10.27 -9.26 -0.61
N ASP A 41 -9.29 -9.88 0.03
CA ASP A 41 -9.43 -11.18 0.69
C ASP A 41 -9.97 -11.11 2.13
N MET A 42 -10.36 -9.94 2.62
CA MET A 42 -10.86 -9.77 4.00
C MET A 42 -12.04 -10.69 4.34
N LYS A 43 -12.85 -11.08 3.35
CA LYS A 43 -13.92 -12.06 3.52
C LYS A 43 -13.39 -13.45 3.90
N PHE A 44 -12.17 -13.77 3.49
CA PHE A 44 -11.53 -15.07 3.73
C PHE A 44 -10.54 -14.99 4.89
N ARG A 45 -11.02 -14.73 6.11
CA ARG A 45 -10.21 -14.51 7.32
C ARG A 45 -9.03 -15.46 7.50
N LYS A 46 -9.16 -16.74 7.10
CA LYS A 46 -8.13 -17.78 7.26
C LYS A 46 -6.90 -17.53 6.37
N TYR A 47 -7.11 -16.96 5.19
CA TYR A 47 -6.05 -16.72 4.19
C TYR A 47 -5.70 -15.24 4.06
N HIS A 48 -6.40 -14.37 4.79
CA HIS A 48 -6.09 -12.95 4.86
C HIS A 48 -4.63 -12.75 5.24
N ARG A 49 -3.98 -11.81 4.59
CA ARG A 49 -2.53 -11.52 4.65
C ARG A 49 -1.61 -12.62 4.07
N LYS A 50 -2.15 -13.58 3.33
CA LYS A 50 -1.37 -14.60 2.63
C LYS A 50 -1.57 -14.51 1.12
N LEU A 51 -2.82 -14.63 0.64
CA LEU A 51 -3.11 -14.71 -0.79
C LEU A 51 -2.84 -13.39 -1.52
N PHE A 52 -3.34 -12.27 -1.00
CA PHE A 52 -3.27 -10.99 -1.69
C PHE A 52 -2.22 -10.03 -1.10
N HIS A 53 -1.69 -10.33 0.09
CA HIS A 53 -0.61 -9.56 0.72
C HIS A 53 0.78 -10.08 0.34
N ASN A 54 0.97 -10.46 -0.91
CA ASN A 54 2.25 -10.95 -1.41
C ASN A 54 2.59 -10.37 -2.79
N VAL A 55 3.86 -10.41 -3.14
CA VAL A 55 4.37 -9.84 -4.40
C VAL A 55 3.86 -10.60 -5.63
N TRP A 56 3.62 -11.90 -5.52
CA TRP A 56 3.12 -12.71 -6.63
C TRP A 56 1.74 -12.26 -7.09
N PHE A 57 0.88 -11.87 -6.13
CA PHE A 57 -0.44 -11.33 -6.46
C PHE A 57 -0.33 -10.04 -7.27
N LEU A 58 0.58 -9.13 -6.89
CA LEU A 58 0.83 -7.92 -7.68
C LEU A 58 1.31 -8.25 -9.09
N ILE A 59 2.25 -9.20 -9.23
CA ILE A 59 2.76 -9.62 -10.54
C ILE A 59 1.61 -10.15 -11.42
N ILE A 60 0.71 -10.97 -10.86
CA ILE A 60 -0.46 -11.48 -11.58
C ILE A 60 -1.38 -10.34 -12.02
N VAL A 61 -1.67 -9.37 -11.14
CA VAL A 61 -2.51 -8.22 -11.46
C VAL A 61 -1.90 -7.38 -12.58
N LEU A 62 -0.59 -7.11 -12.51
CA LEU A 62 0.12 -6.36 -13.54
C LEU A 62 0.15 -7.12 -14.87
N PHE A 63 0.44 -8.41 -14.85
CA PHE A 63 0.44 -9.26 -16.05
C PHE A 63 -0.92 -9.23 -16.75
N ILE A 64 -2.00 -9.48 -16.00
CA ILE A 64 -3.36 -9.41 -16.54
C ILE A 64 -3.66 -8.00 -17.09
N GLY A 65 -3.29 -6.96 -16.34
CA GLY A 65 -3.52 -5.58 -16.76
C GLY A 65 -2.83 -5.23 -18.08
N PHE A 66 -1.60 -5.70 -18.29
CA PHE A 66 -0.85 -5.47 -19.53
C PHE A 66 -1.38 -6.29 -20.70
N GLU A 67 -1.66 -7.58 -20.50
CA GLU A 67 -2.15 -8.47 -21.55
C GLU A 67 -3.50 -8.01 -22.13
N PHE A 68 -4.37 -7.47 -21.30
CA PHE A 68 -5.67 -6.95 -21.75
C PHE A 68 -5.66 -5.45 -22.09
N PHE A 69 -4.49 -4.82 -22.17
CA PHE A 69 -4.33 -3.38 -22.45
C PHE A 69 -5.12 -2.47 -21.50
N LEU A 70 -5.41 -2.96 -20.30
CA LEU A 70 -6.15 -2.22 -19.28
C LEU A 70 -5.28 -1.25 -18.51
N LEU A 71 -3.96 -1.38 -18.62
CA LEU A 71 -3.02 -0.66 -17.78
C LEU A 71 -1.85 -0.09 -18.59
N GLU A 72 -1.69 1.22 -18.53
CA GLU A 72 -0.48 1.90 -19.02
C GLU A 72 0.69 1.73 -18.03
N ARG A 73 1.92 1.93 -18.53
CA ARG A 73 3.14 1.82 -17.68
C ARG A 73 3.08 2.73 -16.45
N THR A 74 2.69 3.98 -16.64
CA THR A 74 2.59 4.94 -15.53
C THR A 74 1.55 4.51 -14.51
N ALA A 75 0.37 4.08 -14.96
CA ALA A 75 -0.68 3.56 -14.11
C ALA A 75 -0.23 2.31 -13.34
N ALA A 76 0.53 1.40 -13.98
CA ALA A 76 1.10 0.21 -13.35
C ALA A 76 2.10 0.56 -12.25
N ILE A 77 2.98 1.54 -12.48
CA ILE A 77 3.92 2.03 -11.48
C ILE A 77 3.17 2.62 -10.27
N ILE A 78 2.20 3.48 -10.52
CA ILE A 78 1.43 4.14 -9.47
C ILE A 78 0.61 3.13 -8.67
N LEU A 79 -0.03 2.15 -9.32
CA LEU A 79 -0.73 1.04 -8.66
C LEU A 79 0.23 0.24 -7.79
N SER A 80 1.43 -0.05 -8.28
CA SER A 80 2.46 -0.77 -7.54
C SER A 80 2.92 0.00 -6.30
N ILE A 81 3.09 1.33 -6.41
CA ILE A 81 3.42 2.21 -5.28
C ILE A 81 2.34 2.09 -4.19
N GLY A 82 1.06 2.18 -4.57
CA GLY A 82 -0.05 2.01 -3.64
C GLY A 82 -0.06 0.64 -2.97
N PHE A 83 0.14 -0.42 -3.75
CA PHE A 83 0.22 -1.78 -3.24
C PHE A 83 1.36 -1.97 -2.24
N PHE A 84 2.57 -1.52 -2.58
CA PHE A 84 3.72 -1.64 -1.68
C PHE A 84 3.57 -0.77 -0.44
N SER A 85 2.96 0.41 -0.53
CA SER A 85 2.67 1.23 0.66
C SER A 85 1.79 0.49 1.66
N HIS A 86 0.77 -0.25 1.18
CA HIS A 86 -0.05 -1.12 2.02
C HIS A 86 0.77 -2.22 2.70
N LEU A 87 1.60 -2.94 1.93
CA LEU A 87 2.46 -4.00 2.49
C LEU A 87 3.44 -3.45 3.54
N ILE A 88 4.05 -2.28 3.28
CA ILE A 88 4.94 -1.63 4.26
C ILE A 88 4.16 -1.30 5.53
N GLY A 89 2.99 -0.68 5.42
CA GLY A 89 2.15 -0.38 6.57
C GLY A 89 1.82 -1.63 7.41
N ASP A 90 1.47 -2.72 6.76
CA ASP A 90 1.15 -3.98 7.44
C ASP A 90 2.38 -4.69 8.03
N SER A 91 3.57 -4.51 7.43
CA SER A 91 4.82 -5.03 7.97
C SER A 91 5.18 -4.40 9.32
N LEU A 92 4.74 -3.17 9.58
CA LEU A 92 4.96 -2.47 10.84
C LEU A 92 4.05 -2.96 11.97
N THR A 93 3.05 -3.77 11.66
CA THR A 93 2.11 -4.29 12.67
C THR A 93 2.59 -5.60 13.31
N HIS A 94 2.10 -5.91 14.53
CA HIS A 94 2.40 -7.18 15.21
C HIS A 94 2.05 -8.41 14.38
N ARG A 95 0.96 -8.36 13.61
CA ARG A 95 0.56 -9.49 12.75
C ARG A 95 1.54 -9.70 11.60
N GLY A 96 2.07 -8.61 11.07
CA GLY A 96 3.03 -8.62 9.98
C GLY A 96 2.50 -9.23 8.68
N ILE A 97 3.40 -9.44 7.74
CA ILE A 97 3.14 -10.02 6.43
C ILE A 97 4.21 -11.05 6.05
N MET A 98 3.87 -11.90 5.09
CA MET A 98 4.80 -12.81 4.40
C MET A 98 4.77 -12.47 2.90
N PRO A 99 5.58 -11.50 2.43
CA PRO A 99 5.46 -10.96 1.08
C PRO A 99 5.78 -11.96 -0.03
N LEU A 100 6.45 -13.06 0.29
CA LEU A 100 6.80 -14.13 -0.65
C LEU A 100 5.97 -15.41 -0.43
N TRP A 101 4.83 -15.34 0.29
CA TRP A 101 4.00 -16.52 0.47
C TRP A 101 3.68 -17.20 -0.89
N PRO A 102 3.76 -18.55 -1.05
CA PRO A 102 3.80 -19.58 -0.03
C PRO A 102 5.15 -19.84 0.64
N VAL A 103 6.21 -19.15 0.24
CA VAL A 103 7.49 -19.19 0.94
C VAL A 103 7.33 -18.52 2.31
N LYS A 104 7.60 -19.25 3.38
CA LYS A 104 7.32 -18.81 4.75
C LYS A 104 8.28 -17.75 5.28
N LYS A 105 9.41 -17.54 4.64
CA LYS A 105 10.44 -16.55 5.00
C LYS A 105 10.77 -15.69 3.77
N PRO A 106 11.07 -14.39 3.93
CA PRO A 106 11.04 -13.63 5.20
C PRO A 106 9.62 -13.35 5.68
N LYS A 107 9.44 -13.23 7.00
CA LYS A 107 8.25 -12.70 7.64
C LYS A 107 8.62 -11.36 8.28
N PHE A 108 7.90 -10.31 7.92
CA PHE A 108 8.09 -8.96 8.49
C PHE A 108 6.95 -8.67 9.47
N ASN A 109 7.29 -8.33 10.69
CA ASN A 109 6.36 -7.89 11.71
C ASN A 109 7.02 -6.80 12.58
N GLY A 110 6.24 -5.79 12.94
CA GLY A 110 6.70 -4.64 13.69
C GLY A 110 6.02 -4.51 15.05
N PRO A 111 6.32 -3.45 15.79
CA PRO A 111 5.84 -3.24 17.16
C PRO A 111 4.43 -2.65 17.26
N ILE A 112 3.77 -2.31 16.15
CA ILE A 112 2.53 -1.55 16.16
C ILE A 112 1.32 -2.45 16.33
N LYS A 113 0.51 -2.18 17.35
CA LYS A 113 -0.79 -2.85 17.52
C LYS A 113 -1.84 -2.12 16.68
N THR A 114 -2.51 -2.84 15.77
CA THR A 114 -3.61 -2.30 14.97
C THR A 114 -4.73 -1.77 15.87
N GLY A 115 -5.15 -0.52 15.66
CA GLY A 115 -6.12 0.18 16.51
C GLY A 115 -5.56 0.63 17.87
N GLY A 116 -4.26 0.50 18.09
CA GLY A 116 -3.60 0.95 19.31
C GLY A 116 -3.05 2.38 19.24
N PHE A 117 -2.62 2.92 20.37
CA PHE A 117 -2.08 4.29 20.49
C PHE A 117 -0.94 4.57 19.49
N GLY A 118 -0.04 3.60 19.28
CA GLY A 118 1.07 3.75 18.31
C GLY A 118 0.59 3.98 16.87
N GLU A 119 -0.54 3.41 16.47
CA GLU A 119 -1.10 3.65 15.14
C GLU A 119 -1.66 5.08 15.00
N TYR A 120 -2.32 5.60 16.03
CA TYR A 120 -2.80 6.99 16.06
C TYR A 120 -1.65 7.99 16.05
N LEU A 121 -0.56 7.69 16.75
CA LEU A 121 0.66 8.51 16.71
C LEU A 121 1.25 8.56 15.29
N ILE A 122 1.27 7.43 14.58
CA ILE A 122 1.71 7.39 13.17
C ILE A 122 0.81 8.24 12.30
N ILE A 123 -0.51 8.14 12.44
CA ILE A 123 -1.46 8.99 11.70
C ILE A 123 -1.14 10.47 11.91
N LEU A 124 -0.94 10.87 13.16
CA LEU A 124 -0.59 12.25 13.48
C LEU A 124 0.71 12.70 12.80
N VAL A 125 1.76 11.88 12.89
CA VAL A 125 3.05 12.16 12.24
C VAL A 125 2.91 12.26 10.72
N LEU A 126 2.17 11.33 10.10
CA LEU A 126 1.91 11.35 8.66
C LEU A 126 1.17 12.63 8.24
N LEU A 127 0.15 13.05 8.99
CA LEU A 127 -0.58 14.28 8.72
C LEU A 127 0.30 15.52 8.86
N LEU A 128 1.18 15.57 9.86
CA LEU A 128 2.15 16.66 10.01
C LEU A 128 3.14 16.71 8.85
N VAL A 129 3.62 15.55 8.39
CA VAL A 129 4.52 15.47 7.22
C VAL A 129 3.80 15.89 5.94
N ILE A 130 2.55 15.50 5.75
CA ILE A 130 1.73 15.93 4.60
C ILE A 130 1.54 17.45 4.63
N TYR A 131 1.19 18.01 5.78
CA TYR A 131 1.04 19.46 5.97
C TYR A 131 2.35 20.20 5.63
N TRP A 132 3.46 19.72 6.19
CA TRP A 132 4.77 20.29 5.93
C TRP A 132 5.17 20.19 4.45
N ALA A 133 5.00 19.01 3.82
CA ALA A 133 5.26 18.81 2.40
C ALA A 133 4.43 19.77 1.52
N GLY A 134 3.16 19.99 1.87
CA GLY A 134 2.27 20.92 1.17
C GLY A 134 2.70 22.40 1.25
N THR A 135 3.61 22.76 2.17
CA THR A 135 4.17 24.13 2.22
C THR A 135 5.30 24.37 1.22
N PHE A 136 5.82 23.30 0.58
CA PHE A 136 6.91 23.37 -0.40
C PHE A 136 6.47 23.07 -1.84
N ILE A 137 5.21 22.67 -2.04
CA ILE A 137 4.58 22.41 -3.33
C ILE A 137 3.64 23.57 -3.67
#